data_4af735fec3390e514e911cddf51ece64
#
_entry.id   4af735fec3390e514e911cddf51ece64
#
_cell.length_a   1.000
_cell.length_b   1.000
_cell.length_c   1.000
_cell.angle_alpha   90.00
_cell.angle_beta   90.00
_cell.angle_gamma   90.00
#
_symmetry.space_group_name_H-M   'P 1'
#
loop_
_entity.id
_entity.type
_entity.pdbx_description
1 polymer ?
#
loop_
_entity_poly.entity_id
_entity_poly.type
_entity_poly.pdbx_seq_one_letter_code
_entity_poly.pdbx_strand_id
1 'polypeptide(L)'
;MPEDRKPPAQIRQFDHREFGVPRLLEHKESTLVSVCLPARNEGLTVGPIVATLRTELLLTGVVDEILVIDDHSTDNTAAVAREAGARVVSAADILPEYGGGFGKGEVLWKSLYVAEGDVIVWCDADISQFGSRFVSGILGPLLCESDVDLAKGFYRRPERDREGGGRVTELVARPLLSLFCPELAELHQPLSGEYGGKRAVLEQL
;
A
#
# COMPACT_ATOMS: atom_id res chain seq x y z
N MET A 1 25.29 -6.25 30.21
CA MET A 1 25.21 -6.99 28.93
C MET A 1 24.73 -6.00 27.88
N PRO A 2 25.49 -5.63 26.85
CA PRO A 2 24.92 -4.84 25.75
C PRO A 2 23.99 -5.77 24.99
N GLU A 3 22.71 -5.38 24.91
CA GLU A 3 21.70 -6.01 24.07
C GLU A 3 22.22 -6.05 22.61
N ASP A 4 22.07 -7.21 21.98
CA ASP A 4 22.28 -7.42 20.52
C ASP A 4 21.33 -6.50 19.76
N ARG A 5 21.69 -5.23 19.59
CA ARG A 5 20.99 -4.35 18.65
C ARG A 5 21.29 -4.89 17.26
N LYS A 6 20.28 -5.46 16.62
CA LYS A 6 20.33 -5.70 15.17
C LYS A 6 20.89 -4.44 14.48
N PRO A 7 21.78 -4.58 13.49
CA PRO A 7 22.23 -3.42 12.72
C PRO A 7 21.02 -2.65 12.19
N PRO A 8 21.09 -1.33 12.10
CA PRO A 8 19.99 -0.52 11.58
C PRO A 8 19.56 -1.02 10.21
N ALA A 9 18.26 -1.12 9.98
CA ALA A 9 17.72 -1.56 8.70
C ALA A 9 18.25 -0.65 7.59
N GLN A 10 18.90 -1.23 6.59
CA GLN A 10 19.43 -0.48 5.46
C GLN A 10 18.29 -0.12 4.51
N ILE A 11 18.05 1.19 4.29
CA ILE A 11 17.09 1.65 3.29
C ILE A 11 17.72 1.49 1.91
N ARG A 12 17.07 0.67 1.07
CA ARG A 12 17.43 0.48 -0.35
C ARG A 12 16.40 1.14 -1.24
N GLN A 13 16.82 1.58 -2.42
CA GLN A 13 15.94 2.18 -3.43
C GLN A 13 15.89 1.30 -4.66
N PHE A 14 14.69 1.14 -5.22
CA PHE A 14 14.43 0.35 -6.40
C PHE A 14 13.63 1.15 -7.42
N ASP A 15 13.82 0.88 -8.70
CA ASP A 15 13.02 1.46 -9.76
C ASP A 15 11.92 0.48 -10.19
N HIS A 16 10.67 0.95 -10.22
CA HIS A 16 9.53 0.12 -10.63
C HIS A 16 9.71 -0.53 -12.02
N ARG A 17 10.51 0.09 -12.90
CA ARG A 17 10.81 -0.44 -14.25
C ARG A 17 11.59 -1.75 -14.23
N GLU A 18 12.23 -2.10 -13.12
CA GLU A 18 12.93 -3.35 -12.93
C GLU A 18 11.97 -4.53 -12.70
N PHE A 19 10.71 -4.26 -12.35
CA PHE A 19 9.74 -5.26 -11.89
C PHE A 19 8.54 -5.36 -12.84
N GLY A 20 8.80 -5.83 -14.06
CA GLY A 20 7.72 -6.18 -14.99
C GLY A 20 6.96 -7.45 -14.58
N VAL A 21 5.75 -7.63 -15.10
CA VAL A 21 4.88 -8.79 -14.82
C VAL A 21 5.61 -10.14 -14.91
N PRO A 22 6.44 -10.42 -15.95
CA PRO A 22 7.14 -11.70 -16.03
C PRO A 22 8.06 -11.96 -14.83
N ARG A 23 8.84 -10.95 -14.40
CA ARG A 23 9.74 -11.07 -13.26
C ARG A 23 8.98 -11.26 -11.95
N LEU A 24 7.87 -10.54 -11.77
CA LEU A 24 7.04 -10.70 -10.58
C LEU A 24 6.46 -12.12 -10.48
N LEU A 25 5.98 -12.67 -11.60
CA LEU A 25 5.43 -14.03 -11.65
C LEU A 25 6.51 -15.09 -11.37
N GLU A 26 7.72 -14.90 -11.89
CA GLU A 26 8.86 -15.80 -11.64
C GLU A 26 9.18 -15.93 -10.14
N HIS A 27 9.10 -14.82 -9.39
CA HIS A 27 9.48 -14.77 -7.98
C HIS A 27 8.30 -14.92 -7.02
N LYS A 28 7.06 -14.78 -7.51
CA LYS A 28 5.86 -14.91 -6.67
C LYS A 28 5.66 -16.31 -6.12
N GLU A 29 5.99 -17.33 -6.90
CA GLU A 29 5.78 -18.74 -6.55
C GLU A 29 4.35 -19.01 -6.00
N SER A 30 4.22 -19.47 -4.76
CA SER A 30 2.95 -19.73 -4.08
C SER A 30 2.51 -18.58 -3.17
N THR A 31 3.23 -17.45 -3.16
CA THR A 31 2.90 -16.29 -2.31
C THR A 31 1.60 -15.65 -2.75
N LEU A 32 0.64 -15.53 -1.85
CA LEU A 32 -0.60 -14.81 -2.10
C LEU A 32 -0.41 -13.31 -1.91
N VAL A 33 -0.96 -12.52 -2.82
CA VAL A 33 -0.83 -11.06 -2.83
C VAL A 33 -2.19 -10.38 -2.79
N SER A 34 -2.43 -9.58 -1.74
CA SER A 34 -3.61 -8.72 -1.63
C SER A 34 -3.25 -7.25 -1.88
N VAL A 35 -4.03 -6.57 -2.73
CA VAL A 35 -4.00 -5.12 -2.87
C VAL A 35 -5.20 -4.53 -2.16
N CYS A 36 -4.96 -3.73 -1.13
CA CYS A 36 -5.99 -3.12 -0.30
C CYS A 36 -6.12 -1.62 -0.60
N LEU A 37 -7.32 -1.18 -0.92
CA LEU A 37 -7.67 0.21 -1.22
C LEU A 37 -8.60 0.73 -0.12
N PRO A 38 -8.10 1.49 0.86
CA PRO A 38 -8.97 2.23 1.77
C PRO A 38 -9.69 3.33 0.98
N ALA A 39 -11.01 3.36 1.05
CA ALA A 39 -11.81 4.29 0.25
C ALA A 39 -12.91 4.97 1.08
N ARG A 40 -13.04 6.28 0.92
CA ARG A 40 -14.12 7.06 1.51
C ARG A 40 -14.54 8.18 0.57
N ASN A 41 -15.73 8.02 -0.03
CA ASN A 41 -16.29 8.96 -1.02
C ASN A 41 -15.36 9.12 -2.26
N GLU A 42 -14.90 7.99 -2.78
CA GLU A 42 -13.98 7.90 -3.93
C GLU A 42 -14.68 7.30 -5.17
N GLY A 43 -15.99 7.48 -5.30
CA GLY A 43 -16.77 6.90 -6.39
C GLY A 43 -16.32 7.31 -7.79
N LEU A 44 -15.59 8.42 -7.94
CA LEU A 44 -15.06 8.88 -9.23
C LEU A 44 -13.74 8.19 -9.62
N THR A 45 -12.95 7.75 -8.66
CA THR A 45 -11.56 7.28 -8.86
C THR A 45 -11.39 5.78 -8.62
N VAL A 46 -12.13 5.19 -7.68
CA VAL A 46 -11.95 3.79 -7.28
C VAL A 46 -12.21 2.81 -8.43
N GLY A 47 -13.22 3.05 -9.26
CA GLY A 47 -13.55 2.15 -10.39
C GLY A 47 -12.42 2.03 -11.42
N PRO A 48 -11.91 3.13 -11.99
CA PRO A 48 -10.75 3.11 -12.87
C PRO A 48 -9.51 2.47 -12.24
N ILE A 49 -9.23 2.69 -10.95
CA ILE A 49 -8.11 2.08 -10.24
C ILE A 49 -8.27 0.56 -10.18
N VAL A 50 -9.42 0.08 -9.73
CA VAL A 50 -9.73 -1.37 -9.66
C VAL A 50 -9.67 -2.01 -11.04
N ALA A 51 -10.23 -1.37 -12.08
CA ALA A 51 -10.19 -1.88 -13.45
C ALA A 51 -8.75 -2.03 -13.98
N THR A 52 -7.88 -1.06 -13.69
CA THR A 52 -6.45 -1.12 -14.05
C THR A 52 -5.74 -2.25 -13.31
N LEU A 53 -5.92 -2.35 -11.99
CA LEU A 53 -5.34 -3.43 -11.18
C LEU A 53 -5.82 -4.80 -11.64
N ARG A 54 -7.11 -4.94 -11.93
CA ARG A 54 -7.70 -6.17 -12.43
C ARG A 54 -7.09 -6.59 -13.76
N THR A 55 -7.01 -5.68 -14.72
CA THR A 55 -6.52 -6.00 -16.06
C THR A 55 -5.04 -6.28 -16.10
N GLU A 56 -4.23 -5.49 -15.39
CA GLU A 56 -2.78 -5.53 -15.51
C GLU A 56 -2.11 -6.45 -14.48
N LEU A 57 -2.74 -6.72 -13.33
CA LEU A 57 -2.12 -7.51 -12.27
C LEU A 57 -2.93 -8.72 -11.83
N LEU A 58 -4.25 -8.62 -11.64
CA LEU A 58 -5.07 -9.74 -11.18
C LEU A 58 -5.22 -10.81 -12.27
N LEU A 59 -5.61 -10.43 -13.49
CA LEU A 59 -5.78 -11.36 -14.60
C LEU A 59 -4.46 -11.97 -15.10
N THR A 60 -3.34 -11.36 -14.78
CA THR A 60 -2.01 -11.92 -15.04
C THR A 60 -1.53 -12.89 -13.96
N GLY A 61 -2.20 -12.92 -12.81
CA GLY A 61 -1.83 -13.77 -11.66
C GLY A 61 -0.77 -13.17 -10.74
N VAL A 62 -0.33 -11.92 -10.95
CA VAL A 62 0.60 -11.23 -10.04
C VAL A 62 -0.06 -10.89 -8.72
N VAL A 63 -1.33 -10.48 -8.76
CA VAL A 63 -2.17 -10.18 -7.60
C VAL A 63 -3.27 -11.24 -7.53
N ASP A 64 -3.60 -11.71 -6.34
CA ASP A 64 -4.65 -12.71 -6.11
C ASP A 64 -5.95 -12.07 -5.65
N GLU A 65 -5.87 -10.90 -5.00
CA GLU A 65 -7.02 -10.21 -4.44
C GLU A 65 -6.91 -8.70 -4.61
N ILE A 66 -8.03 -8.07 -5.02
CA ILE A 66 -8.22 -6.61 -4.92
C ILE A 66 -9.33 -6.39 -3.90
N LEU A 67 -8.97 -5.81 -2.77
CA LEU A 67 -9.84 -5.54 -1.63
C LEU A 67 -10.06 -4.04 -1.48
N VAL A 68 -11.30 -3.59 -1.59
CA VAL A 68 -11.69 -2.22 -1.25
C VAL A 68 -12.36 -2.23 0.12
N ILE A 69 -11.84 -1.43 1.05
CA ILE A 69 -12.43 -1.27 2.38
C ILE A 69 -13.10 0.09 2.42
N ASP A 70 -14.42 0.05 2.45
CA ASP A 70 -15.27 1.23 2.47
C ASP A 70 -15.37 1.82 3.87
N ASP A 71 -14.75 3.00 4.06
CA ASP A 71 -14.77 3.74 5.32
C ASP A 71 -15.97 4.69 5.38
N HIS A 72 -17.18 4.12 5.53
CA HIS A 72 -18.43 4.88 5.71
C HIS A 72 -18.71 5.87 4.55
N SER A 73 -18.50 5.45 3.31
CA SER A 73 -18.87 6.29 2.15
C SER A 73 -20.37 6.56 2.11
N THR A 74 -20.72 7.76 1.70
CA THR A 74 -22.10 8.22 1.51
C THR A 74 -22.47 8.34 0.03
N ASP A 75 -21.50 8.13 -0.86
CA ASP A 75 -21.66 8.11 -2.31
C ASP A 75 -21.72 6.65 -2.86
N ASN A 76 -21.54 6.49 -4.16
CA ASN A 76 -21.59 5.20 -4.83
C ASN A 76 -20.24 4.42 -4.83
N THR A 77 -19.26 4.79 -3.99
CA THR A 77 -17.91 4.19 -3.93
C THR A 77 -17.96 2.66 -3.89
N ALA A 78 -18.70 2.07 -2.95
CA ALA A 78 -18.77 0.63 -2.79
C ALA A 78 -19.41 -0.09 -4.00
N ALA A 79 -20.40 0.53 -4.63
CA ALA A 79 -21.04 -0.04 -5.82
C ALA A 79 -20.10 -0.04 -7.02
N VAL A 80 -19.46 1.09 -7.31
CA VAL A 80 -18.51 1.26 -8.41
C VAL A 80 -17.31 0.31 -8.25
N ALA A 81 -16.79 0.13 -7.04
CA ALA A 81 -15.69 -0.79 -6.77
C ALA A 81 -16.07 -2.25 -7.05
N ARG A 82 -17.28 -2.69 -6.65
CA ARG A 82 -17.80 -4.05 -6.93
C ARG A 82 -17.99 -4.28 -8.43
N GLU A 83 -18.58 -3.32 -9.14
CA GLU A 83 -18.78 -3.40 -10.59
C GLU A 83 -17.44 -3.51 -11.35
N ALA A 84 -16.40 -2.85 -10.87
CA ALA A 84 -15.05 -2.94 -11.42
C ALA A 84 -14.36 -4.28 -11.11
N GLY A 85 -14.88 -5.08 -10.17
CA GLY A 85 -14.42 -6.43 -9.87
C GLY A 85 -13.59 -6.55 -8.58
N ALA A 86 -13.65 -5.59 -7.66
CA ALA A 86 -13.06 -5.71 -6.34
C ALA A 86 -13.97 -6.46 -5.35
N ARG A 87 -13.35 -7.16 -4.41
CA ARG A 87 -14.03 -7.54 -3.16
C ARG A 87 -14.19 -6.31 -2.28
N VAL A 88 -15.40 -5.98 -1.90
CA VAL A 88 -15.69 -4.77 -1.10
C VAL A 88 -16.22 -5.17 0.26
N VAL A 89 -15.58 -4.67 1.31
CA VAL A 89 -15.95 -4.88 2.71
C VAL A 89 -16.16 -3.51 3.36
N SER A 90 -17.20 -3.39 4.19
CA SER A 90 -17.40 -2.20 5.01
C SER A 90 -16.46 -2.24 6.22
N ALA A 91 -15.78 -1.15 6.51
CA ALA A 91 -14.95 -1.04 7.71
C ALA A 91 -15.77 -1.24 9.01
N ALA A 92 -17.06 -0.95 8.98
CA ALA A 92 -17.98 -1.15 10.12
C ALA A 92 -18.22 -2.64 10.42
N ASP A 93 -18.11 -3.51 9.41
CA ASP A 93 -18.37 -4.95 9.54
C ASP A 93 -17.12 -5.73 10.01
N ILE A 94 -15.95 -5.09 10.02
CA ILE A 94 -14.69 -5.72 10.42
C ILE A 94 -14.49 -5.45 11.92
N LEU A 95 -14.42 -6.53 12.72
CA LEU A 95 -14.17 -6.48 14.17
C LEU A 95 -15.05 -5.46 14.90
N PRO A 96 -16.39 -5.51 14.75
CA PRO A 96 -17.31 -4.53 15.32
C PRO A 96 -17.24 -4.47 16.85
N GLU A 97 -16.78 -5.54 17.50
CA GLU A 97 -16.59 -5.63 18.95
C GLU A 97 -15.50 -4.69 19.51
N TYR A 98 -14.55 -4.28 18.65
CA TYR A 98 -13.50 -3.31 19.03
C TYR A 98 -13.91 -1.86 18.75
N GLY A 99 -15.15 -1.65 18.31
CA GLY A 99 -15.73 -0.33 18.08
C GLY A 99 -15.62 0.14 16.63
N GLY A 100 -16.27 1.26 16.35
CA GLY A 100 -16.31 1.91 15.04
C GLY A 100 -15.32 3.06 14.96
N GLY A 101 -14.03 2.76 14.86
CA GLY A 101 -13.03 3.78 14.54
C GLY A 101 -13.26 4.35 13.14
N PHE A 102 -12.77 5.56 12.93
CA PHE A 102 -12.84 6.26 11.66
C PHE A 102 -11.43 6.63 11.18
N GLY A 103 -11.27 6.64 9.87
CA GLY A 103 -10.09 7.14 9.23
C GLY A 103 -9.12 6.06 8.78
N LYS A 104 -8.14 6.49 7.98
CA LYS A 104 -7.25 5.61 7.24
C LYS A 104 -6.52 4.58 8.12
N GLY A 105 -6.02 4.99 9.28
CA GLY A 105 -5.30 4.08 10.19
C GLY A 105 -6.14 2.90 10.65
N GLU A 106 -7.40 3.15 11.02
CA GLU A 106 -8.36 2.11 11.39
C GLU A 106 -8.60 1.13 10.24
N VAL A 107 -8.81 1.65 9.04
CA VAL A 107 -9.05 0.84 7.83
C VAL A 107 -7.83 -0.01 7.49
N LEU A 108 -6.62 0.54 7.61
CA LEU A 108 -5.38 -0.20 7.38
C LEU A 108 -5.21 -1.35 8.37
N TRP A 109 -5.44 -1.08 9.66
CA TRP A 109 -5.40 -2.11 10.69
C TRP A 109 -6.43 -3.21 10.43
N LYS A 110 -7.69 -2.84 10.17
CA LYS A 110 -8.77 -3.78 9.85
C LYS A 110 -8.50 -4.60 8.59
N SER A 111 -7.79 -4.05 7.61
CA SER A 111 -7.45 -4.77 6.38
C SER A 111 -6.63 -6.03 6.64
N LEU A 112 -5.77 -6.04 7.67
CA LEU A 112 -4.98 -7.21 8.04
C LEU A 112 -5.84 -8.43 8.41
N TYR A 113 -7.05 -8.22 8.90
CA TYR A 113 -7.96 -9.29 9.31
C TYR A 113 -8.78 -9.86 8.16
N VAL A 114 -8.97 -9.12 7.08
CA VAL A 114 -9.83 -9.54 5.97
C VAL A 114 -9.08 -9.80 4.67
N ALA A 115 -7.88 -9.28 4.50
CA ALA A 115 -7.03 -9.61 3.36
C ALA A 115 -6.52 -11.06 3.47
N GLU A 116 -6.35 -11.73 2.34
CA GLU A 116 -5.96 -13.16 2.29
C GLU A 116 -4.47 -13.34 1.94
N GLY A 117 -3.81 -12.29 1.43
CA GLY A 117 -2.44 -12.35 0.94
C GLY A 117 -1.38 -12.52 2.04
N ASP A 118 -0.29 -13.21 1.72
CA ASP A 118 0.96 -13.26 2.48
C ASP A 118 1.74 -11.95 2.36
N VAL A 119 1.53 -11.24 1.25
CA VAL A 119 2.02 -9.90 1.00
C VAL A 119 0.82 -8.98 0.82
N ILE A 120 0.80 -7.87 1.56
CA ILE A 120 -0.27 -6.88 1.52
C ILE A 120 0.31 -5.56 1.00
N VAL A 121 -0.35 -5.00 -0.01
CA VAL A 121 -0.02 -3.68 -0.56
C VAL A 121 -1.21 -2.76 -0.35
N TRP A 122 -0.96 -1.60 0.25
CA TRP A 122 -1.94 -0.52 0.33
C TRP A 122 -1.67 0.53 -0.73
N CYS A 123 -2.74 1.03 -1.32
CA CYS A 123 -2.71 2.11 -2.29
C CYS A 123 -3.91 3.03 -2.09
N ASP A 124 -3.70 4.34 -2.26
CA ASP A 124 -4.77 5.31 -2.14
C ASP A 124 -5.80 5.17 -3.27
N ALA A 125 -7.07 5.32 -2.93
CA ALA A 125 -8.19 5.20 -3.87
C ALA A 125 -8.53 6.51 -4.61
N ASP A 126 -7.82 7.62 -4.34
CA ASP A 126 -8.03 8.96 -4.90
C ASP A 126 -7.02 9.35 -5.99
N ILE A 127 -6.20 8.43 -6.45
CA ILE A 127 -5.15 8.71 -7.45
C ILE A 127 -5.78 8.88 -8.85
N SER A 128 -5.87 10.11 -9.32
CA SER A 128 -6.47 10.44 -10.62
C SER A 128 -5.69 9.93 -11.84
N GLN A 129 -4.37 9.80 -11.74
CA GLN A 129 -3.48 9.26 -12.79
C GLN A 129 -2.86 7.94 -12.34
N PHE A 130 -3.71 7.01 -11.96
CA PHE A 130 -3.27 5.70 -11.48
C PHE A 130 -2.66 4.86 -12.62
N GLY A 131 -1.69 4.03 -12.26
CA GLY A 131 -1.12 3.00 -13.11
C GLY A 131 -0.63 1.85 -12.24
N SER A 132 -0.62 0.64 -12.75
CA SER A 132 -0.22 -0.56 -11.99
C SER A 132 1.19 -0.49 -11.39
N ARG A 133 2.04 0.41 -11.91
CA ARG A 133 3.38 0.67 -11.38
C ARG A 133 3.40 1.09 -9.91
N PHE A 134 2.33 1.68 -9.39
CA PHE A 134 2.20 2.02 -7.95
C PHE A 134 2.20 0.76 -7.09
N VAL A 135 1.64 -0.33 -7.60
CA VAL A 135 1.59 -1.62 -6.93
C VAL A 135 2.78 -2.50 -7.32
N SER A 136 3.09 -2.64 -8.63
CA SER A 136 4.21 -3.49 -9.07
C SER A 136 5.56 -3.01 -8.54
N GLY A 137 5.76 -1.69 -8.40
CA GLY A 137 6.98 -1.12 -7.81
C GLY A 137 7.16 -1.42 -6.33
N ILE A 138 6.06 -1.64 -5.58
CA ILE A 138 6.08 -2.07 -4.19
C ILE A 138 6.25 -3.59 -4.10
N LEU A 139 5.54 -4.34 -4.94
CA LEU A 139 5.63 -5.80 -4.98
C LEU A 139 7.02 -6.29 -5.40
N GLY A 140 7.67 -5.58 -6.31
CA GLY A 140 8.97 -5.96 -6.83
C GLY A 140 9.99 -6.28 -5.73
N PRO A 141 10.35 -5.34 -4.86
CA PRO A 141 11.27 -5.61 -3.76
C PRO A 141 10.77 -6.70 -2.80
N LEU A 142 9.46 -6.73 -2.50
CA LEU A 142 8.89 -7.69 -1.55
C LEU A 142 8.91 -9.14 -2.05
N LEU A 143 8.81 -9.35 -3.36
CA LEU A 143 8.82 -10.67 -3.97
C LEU A 143 10.22 -11.11 -4.42
N CYS A 144 11.02 -10.16 -4.96
CA CYS A 144 12.29 -10.49 -5.59
C CYS A 144 13.50 -10.42 -4.64
N GLU A 145 13.38 -9.74 -3.49
CA GLU A 145 14.47 -9.55 -2.53
C GLU A 145 14.11 -10.22 -1.19
N SER A 146 14.81 -11.27 -0.84
CA SER A 146 14.47 -12.11 0.33
C SER A 146 14.56 -11.36 1.67
N ASP A 147 15.41 -10.33 1.73
CA ASP A 147 15.70 -9.51 2.91
C ASP A 147 14.87 -8.21 2.98
N VAL A 148 13.92 -8.02 2.06
CA VAL A 148 12.96 -6.89 2.10
C VAL A 148 11.64 -7.36 2.69
N ASP A 149 11.26 -6.75 3.81
CA ASP A 149 10.01 -7.06 4.51
C ASP A 149 8.97 -5.95 4.40
N LEU A 150 9.42 -4.71 4.13
CA LEU A 150 8.55 -3.54 3.95
C LEU A 150 9.06 -2.72 2.77
N ALA A 151 8.16 -2.30 1.89
CA ALA A 151 8.44 -1.41 0.77
C ALA A 151 7.50 -0.21 0.80
N LYS A 152 8.05 0.98 0.54
CA LYS A 152 7.29 2.23 0.54
C LYS A 152 7.49 2.97 -0.77
N GLY A 153 6.37 3.31 -1.42
CA GLY A 153 6.37 4.04 -2.68
C GLY A 153 6.77 5.50 -2.51
N PHE A 154 7.53 6.00 -3.47
CA PHE A 154 7.72 7.43 -3.67
C PHE A 154 7.64 7.73 -5.18
N TYR A 155 7.11 8.90 -5.54
CA TYR A 155 6.91 9.27 -6.93
C TYR A 155 6.86 10.77 -7.14
N ARG A 156 7.17 11.20 -8.37
CA ARG A 156 7.03 12.62 -8.76
C ARG A 156 5.56 12.93 -9.02
N ARG A 157 5.06 13.98 -8.38
CA ARG A 157 3.71 14.50 -8.66
C ARG A 157 3.78 15.50 -9.81
N PRO A 158 2.99 15.31 -10.90
CA PRO A 158 3.06 16.16 -12.08
C PRO A 158 2.79 17.65 -11.80
N GLU A 159 2.00 17.95 -10.78
CA GLU A 159 1.62 19.33 -10.41
C GLU A 159 2.69 20.10 -9.61
N ARG A 160 3.80 19.43 -9.25
CA ARG A 160 4.86 20.04 -8.46
C ARG A 160 6.21 19.67 -9.06
N ASP A 161 6.81 20.65 -9.72
CA ASP A 161 8.17 20.61 -10.31
C ASP A 161 9.29 20.40 -9.26
N ARG A 162 8.97 19.81 -8.09
CA ARG A 162 9.90 19.60 -6.98
C ARG A 162 9.94 18.11 -6.60
N GLU A 163 11.15 17.60 -6.52
CA GLU A 163 11.44 16.33 -5.84
C GLU A 163 11.19 16.55 -4.35
N GLY A 164 10.34 15.67 -3.73
CA GLY A 164 10.06 15.73 -2.31
C GLY A 164 8.59 15.48 -1.97
N GLY A 165 8.33 15.36 -0.69
CA GLY A 165 6.98 15.23 -0.14
C GLY A 165 6.19 16.54 -0.19
N GLY A 166 4.95 16.51 0.30
CA GLY A 166 4.17 17.72 0.51
C GLY A 166 4.71 18.56 1.68
N ARG A 167 4.11 19.75 1.88
CA ARG A 167 4.53 20.65 2.98
C ARG A 167 4.59 19.97 4.35
N VAL A 168 3.65 19.07 4.64
CA VAL A 168 3.64 18.32 5.91
C VAL A 168 4.86 17.39 6.00
N THR A 169 5.25 16.75 4.91
CA THR A 169 6.45 15.92 4.86
C THR A 169 7.69 16.73 5.19
N GLU A 170 7.86 17.88 4.53
CA GLU A 170 9.09 18.68 4.68
C GLU A 170 9.15 19.46 6.00
N LEU A 171 8.03 19.99 6.47
CA LEU A 171 7.99 20.87 7.65
C LEU A 171 7.74 20.12 8.97
N VAL A 172 7.20 18.91 8.92
CA VAL A 172 6.82 18.16 10.12
C VAL A 172 7.46 16.78 10.13
N ALA A 173 7.16 15.92 9.15
CA ALA A 173 7.57 14.52 9.22
C ALA A 173 9.11 14.36 9.18
N ARG A 174 9.80 15.01 8.24
CA ARG A 174 11.27 14.93 8.15
C ARG A 174 11.99 15.43 9.40
N PRO A 175 11.69 16.62 9.96
CA PRO A 175 12.31 17.08 11.20
C PRO A 175 12.07 16.11 12.36
N LEU A 176 10.85 15.58 12.51
CA LEU A 176 10.53 14.63 13.57
C LEU A 176 11.24 13.29 13.37
N LEU A 177 11.27 12.75 12.16
CA LEU A 177 12.02 11.52 11.85
C LEU A 177 13.52 11.72 12.11
N SER A 178 14.10 12.83 11.66
CA SER A 178 15.53 13.12 11.90
C SER A 178 15.87 13.20 13.39
N LEU A 179 14.92 13.63 14.23
CA LEU A 179 15.13 13.77 15.66
C LEU A 179 14.91 12.48 16.44
N PHE A 180 13.83 11.74 16.11
CA PHE A 180 13.37 10.61 16.89
C PHE A 180 13.68 9.24 16.26
N CYS A 181 13.82 9.18 14.93
CA CYS A 181 14.04 7.97 14.16
C CYS A 181 15.01 8.24 13.00
N PRO A 182 16.27 8.63 13.30
CA PRO A 182 17.22 9.11 12.27
C PRO A 182 17.45 8.09 11.15
N GLU A 183 17.32 6.80 11.42
CA GLU A 183 17.40 5.72 10.44
C GLU A 183 16.31 5.78 9.37
N LEU A 184 15.18 6.44 9.64
CA LEU A 184 14.08 6.64 8.69
C LEU A 184 14.12 8.00 7.98
N ALA A 185 15.06 8.86 8.33
CA ALA A 185 15.16 10.22 7.76
C ALA A 185 15.49 10.21 6.26
N GLU A 186 16.08 9.13 5.74
CA GLU A 186 16.42 8.94 4.33
C GLU A 186 15.20 8.61 3.44
N LEU A 187 14.03 8.29 4.03
CA LEU A 187 12.82 8.03 3.25
C LEU A 187 12.40 9.27 2.46
N HIS A 188 12.29 9.14 1.13
CA HIS A 188 11.94 10.27 0.24
C HIS A 188 10.55 10.83 0.51
N GLN A 189 9.55 9.95 0.68
CA GLN A 189 8.15 10.33 0.94
C GLN A 189 7.59 9.49 2.10
N PRO A 190 7.98 9.76 3.35
CA PRO A 190 7.57 8.96 4.50
C PRO A 190 6.05 8.94 4.72
N LEU A 191 5.32 9.92 4.19
CA LEU A 191 3.87 10.03 4.30
C LEU A 191 3.10 9.64 3.02
N SER A 192 3.76 8.98 2.03
CA SER A 192 3.00 8.46 0.87
C SER A 192 2.00 7.37 1.31
N GLY A 193 0.88 7.29 0.59
CA GLY A 193 -0.17 6.31 0.88
C GLY A 193 0.09 4.92 0.31
N GLU A 194 1.11 4.80 -0.53
CA GLU A 194 1.46 3.58 -1.23
C GLU A 194 2.62 2.88 -0.50
N TYR A 195 2.34 1.73 0.09
CA TYR A 195 3.32 0.88 0.74
C TYR A 195 2.80 -0.54 0.90
N GLY A 196 3.66 -1.46 1.24
CA GLY A 196 3.29 -2.85 1.46
C GLY A 196 4.34 -3.57 2.28
N GLY A 197 3.99 -4.76 2.71
CA GLY A 197 4.88 -5.60 3.50
C GLY A 197 4.44 -7.06 3.53
N LYS A 198 5.32 -7.89 4.03
CA LYS A 198 5.00 -9.28 4.36
C LYS A 198 4.07 -9.32 5.57
N ARG A 199 2.96 -10.05 5.47
CA ARG A 199 1.96 -10.16 6.55
C ARG A 199 2.60 -10.48 7.89
N ALA A 200 3.50 -11.46 7.93
CA ALA A 200 4.15 -11.89 9.16
C ALA A 200 4.90 -10.77 9.91
N VAL A 201 5.34 -9.72 9.20
CA VAL A 201 5.96 -8.53 9.79
C VAL A 201 4.90 -7.50 10.17
N LEU A 202 3.91 -7.27 9.29
CA LEU A 202 2.84 -6.28 9.52
C LEU A 202 1.99 -6.60 10.76
N GLU A 203 1.78 -7.87 11.06
CA GLU A 203 1.03 -8.32 12.25
C GLU A 203 1.80 -8.15 13.58
N GLN A 204 3.08 -7.77 13.51
CA GLN A 204 3.92 -7.50 14.70
C GLN A 204 3.98 -6.01 15.06
N LEU A 205 3.45 -5.14 14.20
CA LEU A 205 3.46 -3.69 14.38
C LEU A 205 2.21 -3.23 15.15
#